data_de79b53916cb693eac2f82ca41435303
#
_entry.id   de79b53916cb693eac2f82ca41435303
#
_cell.length_a   1.000
_cell.length_b   1.000
_cell.length_c   1.000
_cell.angle_alpha   90.00
_cell.angle_beta   90.00
_cell.angle_gamma   90.00
#
_symmetry.space_group_name_H-M   'P 1'
#
loop_
_entity.id
_entity.type
_entity.pdbx_description
1 polymer ?
#
loop_
_entity_poly.entity_id
_entity_poly.type
_entity_poly.pdbx_seq_one_letter_code
_entity_poly.pdbx_strand_id
1 'polypeptide(L)'
;MKTFKISILMILALMFTLTISAKPRIRIIATGGTIAGVSASATSSAYGAGQVGIQTLIDAVPQIKDLADVSGEQLVNIGSQDMNDDVWLKLAKRINELLNNEGYDGVLVTHGTDTMEETAYFLSLTVHSDKPVILVGSMRPSTAISADGPANLYNGVAVLVDPASKGHGVMACMNNLLIDAKSLIKTNTTDCATFKGTYGELGYVYNGKPYYILEPTYKHTTESEFDVDNLNKLPLVGIVYGYANASPLPMQAFVNAKFDGIVLAGVGDGNFYKDVFDVAVKAQNSGIQIVRSSRVTTGPTCLNGEVDDSKYHFVAALNLNPQKARILLQLALTKTHDWQQIQKYFQEY
;
A
#
# COMPACT_ATOMS: atom_id res chain seq x y z
N MET A 1 36.98 -47.55 -30.49
CA MET A 1 35.88 -46.61 -30.76
C MET A 1 34.62 -46.78 -29.90
N LYS A 2 34.28 -47.97 -29.43
CA LYS A 2 33.09 -48.17 -28.51
C LYS A 2 33.28 -47.66 -27.12
N THR A 3 34.47 -47.73 -26.52
CA THR A 3 34.79 -47.24 -25.18
C THR A 3 34.79 -45.71 -25.07
N PHE A 4 35.17 -45.00 -26.15
CA PHE A 4 35.19 -43.52 -26.16
C PHE A 4 33.76 -42.92 -26.22
N LYS A 5 32.80 -43.62 -26.86
CA LYS A 5 31.39 -43.16 -26.90
C LYS A 5 30.67 -43.31 -25.58
N ILE A 6 31.04 -44.31 -24.76
CA ILE A 6 30.45 -44.53 -23.42
C ILE A 6 30.92 -43.45 -22.42
N SER A 7 32.18 -43.05 -22.51
CA SER A 7 32.73 -41.97 -21.62
C SER A 7 32.10 -40.61 -21.92
N ILE A 8 31.80 -40.29 -23.19
CA ILE A 8 31.12 -39.04 -23.56
C ILE A 8 29.67 -39.03 -23.08
N LEU A 9 28.97 -40.17 -23.14
CA LEU A 9 27.60 -40.28 -22.65
C LEU A 9 27.51 -40.16 -21.12
N MET A 10 28.50 -40.67 -20.36
CA MET A 10 28.58 -40.48 -18.90
C MET A 10 28.92 -39.06 -18.50
N ILE A 11 29.74 -38.32 -19.26
CA ILE A 11 30.04 -36.92 -19.00
C ILE A 11 28.85 -36.02 -19.31
N LEU A 12 28.06 -36.32 -20.38
CA LEU A 12 26.82 -35.60 -20.66
C LEU A 12 25.70 -35.87 -19.61
N ALA A 13 25.65 -37.06 -19.02
CA ALA A 13 24.70 -37.40 -17.96
C ALA A 13 25.08 -36.74 -16.61
N LEU A 14 26.38 -36.46 -16.38
CA LEU A 14 26.81 -35.72 -15.15
C LEU A 14 26.61 -34.21 -15.24
N MET A 15 26.33 -33.64 -16.43
CA MET A 15 26.00 -32.21 -16.59
C MET A 15 24.52 -31.89 -16.37
N PHE A 16 23.66 -32.88 -16.16
CA PHE A 16 22.37 -32.67 -15.55
C PHE A 16 22.55 -32.58 -14.02
N THR A 17 23.31 -31.57 -13.59
CA THR A 17 23.25 -31.13 -12.20
C THR A 17 21.80 -30.66 -11.97
N LEU A 18 21.08 -31.43 -11.18
CA LEU A 18 19.87 -30.95 -10.53
C LEU A 18 20.27 -29.64 -9.83
N THR A 19 20.01 -28.51 -10.46
CA THR A 19 20.00 -27.24 -9.78
C THR A 19 18.86 -27.35 -8.77
N ILE A 20 19.18 -27.80 -7.56
CA ILE A 20 18.29 -27.59 -6.41
C ILE A 20 18.22 -26.07 -6.31
N SER A 21 17.20 -25.47 -6.92
CA SER A 21 16.93 -24.05 -6.72
C SER A 21 16.71 -23.87 -5.23
N ALA A 22 17.52 -23.03 -4.61
CA ALA A 22 17.28 -22.64 -3.22
C ALA A 22 15.86 -22.05 -3.14
N LYS A 23 15.17 -22.33 -2.03
CA LYS A 23 13.85 -21.73 -1.80
C LYS A 23 13.98 -20.21 -1.81
N PRO A 24 13.00 -19.47 -2.38
CA PRO A 24 12.96 -18.01 -2.29
C PRO A 24 13.05 -17.55 -0.83
N ARG A 25 13.79 -16.48 -0.59
CA ARG A 25 13.93 -15.89 0.75
C ARG A 25 12.90 -14.79 0.95
N ILE A 26 11.99 -15.00 1.89
CA ILE A 26 10.89 -14.06 2.18
C ILE A 26 11.06 -13.49 3.58
N ARG A 27 11.01 -12.16 3.68
CA ARG A 27 10.91 -11.46 4.96
C ARG A 27 9.47 -11.10 5.25
N ILE A 28 8.98 -11.45 6.44
CA ILE A 28 7.69 -10.98 6.94
C ILE A 28 7.97 -9.85 7.94
N ILE A 29 7.51 -8.64 7.62
CA ILE A 29 7.59 -7.48 8.51
C ILE A 29 6.24 -7.30 9.18
N ALA A 30 6.22 -7.32 10.51
CA ALA A 30 5.01 -7.09 11.28
C ALA A 30 4.91 -5.64 11.77
N THR A 31 3.75 -5.02 11.52
CA THR A 31 3.42 -3.67 12.04
C THR A 31 2.35 -3.71 13.14
N GLY A 32 1.73 -4.88 13.40
CA GLY A 32 0.65 -5.06 14.36
C GLY A 32 -0.69 -5.38 13.68
N GLY A 33 -1.75 -4.72 14.12
CA GLY A 33 -3.10 -4.87 13.56
C GLY A 33 -3.88 -6.08 14.08
N THR A 34 -5.05 -6.33 13.48
CA THR A 34 -6.01 -7.38 13.87
C THR A 34 -5.46 -8.80 13.64
N ILE A 35 -4.63 -9.00 12.64
CA ILE A 35 -4.00 -10.30 12.36
C ILE A 35 -3.15 -10.79 13.56
N ALA A 36 -2.57 -9.85 14.31
CA ALA A 36 -1.88 -10.07 15.57
C ALA A 36 -2.78 -9.79 16.79
N GLY A 37 -4.08 -9.68 16.59
CA GLY A 37 -5.06 -9.39 17.63
C GLY A 37 -5.57 -10.63 18.34
N VAL A 38 -5.85 -10.48 19.64
CA VAL A 38 -6.43 -11.52 20.48
C VAL A 38 -7.73 -11.01 21.08
N SER A 39 -8.79 -11.83 20.99
CA SER A 39 -10.07 -11.59 21.65
C SER A 39 -10.20 -12.49 22.86
N ALA A 40 -10.92 -12.02 23.88
CA ALA A 40 -11.25 -12.80 25.08
C ALA A 40 -12.24 -13.96 24.78
N SER A 41 -12.96 -13.90 23.65
CA SER A 41 -13.91 -14.94 23.23
C SER A 41 -13.84 -15.13 21.71
N ALA A 42 -13.99 -16.36 21.25
CA ALA A 42 -13.99 -16.72 19.83
C ALA A 42 -15.18 -16.14 19.04
N THR A 43 -16.21 -15.64 19.74
CA THR A 43 -17.42 -15.03 19.16
C THR A 43 -17.48 -13.52 19.38
N SER A 44 -16.51 -12.90 20.07
CA SER A 44 -16.47 -11.47 20.32
C SER A 44 -15.78 -10.73 19.20
N SER A 45 -16.34 -9.59 18.80
CA SER A 45 -15.70 -8.63 17.90
C SER A 45 -14.73 -7.68 18.63
N ALA A 46 -14.77 -7.63 19.97
CA ALA A 46 -13.84 -6.84 20.78
C ALA A 46 -12.51 -7.59 20.93
N TYR A 47 -11.40 -6.94 20.55
CA TYR A 47 -10.05 -7.51 20.61
C TYR A 47 -9.00 -6.43 20.87
N GLY A 48 -7.85 -6.85 21.40
CA GLY A 48 -6.65 -6.00 21.45
C GLY A 48 -5.79 -6.24 20.20
N ALA A 49 -5.53 -5.19 19.42
CA ALA A 49 -4.67 -5.29 18.25
C ALA A 49 -3.19 -5.47 18.66
N GLY A 50 -2.39 -6.15 17.82
CA GLY A 50 -0.95 -6.23 17.99
C GLY A 50 -0.45 -7.02 19.21
N GLN A 51 -1.22 -7.96 19.75
CA GLN A 51 -0.82 -8.71 20.94
C GLN A 51 0.05 -9.94 20.65
N VAL A 52 0.08 -10.40 19.40
CA VAL A 52 0.81 -11.61 18.97
C VAL A 52 2.06 -11.19 18.20
N GLY A 53 3.22 -11.71 18.62
CA GLY A 53 4.49 -11.46 17.93
C GLY A 53 4.57 -12.18 16.59
N ILE A 54 5.43 -11.69 15.69
CA ILE A 54 5.59 -12.21 14.32
C ILE A 54 5.90 -13.70 14.27
N GLN A 55 6.70 -14.21 15.19
CA GLN A 55 7.06 -15.64 15.21
C GLN A 55 5.83 -16.52 15.43
N THR A 56 4.93 -16.13 16.32
CA THR A 56 3.69 -16.86 16.58
C THR A 56 2.79 -16.90 15.34
N LEU A 57 2.74 -15.80 14.55
CA LEU A 57 1.99 -15.78 13.30
C LEU A 57 2.59 -16.73 12.26
N ILE A 58 3.92 -16.77 12.13
CA ILE A 58 4.64 -17.70 11.26
C ILE A 58 4.38 -19.16 11.68
N ASP A 59 4.44 -19.45 12.96
CA ASP A 59 4.27 -20.81 13.48
C ASP A 59 2.81 -21.28 13.41
N ALA A 60 1.85 -20.36 13.35
CA ALA A 60 0.43 -20.68 13.13
C ALA A 60 0.14 -21.16 11.69
N VAL A 61 1.05 -20.93 10.74
CA VAL A 61 0.90 -21.32 9.33
C VAL A 61 2.17 -22.04 8.85
N PRO A 62 2.50 -23.24 9.38
CA PRO A 62 3.77 -23.92 9.08
C PRO A 62 3.96 -24.23 7.58
N GLN A 63 2.87 -24.33 6.81
CA GLN A 63 2.88 -24.60 5.36
C GLN A 63 3.64 -23.54 4.55
N ILE A 64 3.80 -22.31 5.03
CA ILE A 64 4.59 -21.29 4.34
C ILE A 64 6.08 -21.67 4.24
N LYS A 65 6.57 -22.48 5.17
CA LYS A 65 7.95 -23.01 5.17
C LYS A 65 8.19 -24.01 4.04
N ASP A 66 7.12 -24.59 3.48
CA ASP A 66 7.23 -25.46 2.30
C ASP A 66 7.45 -24.64 1.03
N LEU A 67 6.94 -23.39 0.99
CA LEU A 67 7.02 -22.48 -0.14
C LEU A 67 8.34 -21.70 -0.18
N ALA A 68 8.84 -21.23 0.97
CA ALA A 68 9.95 -20.30 1.07
C ALA A 68 10.82 -20.50 2.32
N ASP A 69 12.03 -19.94 2.28
CA ASP A 69 12.82 -19.65 3.48
C ASP A 69 12.28 -18.35 4.10
N VAL A 70 11.46 -18.53 5.16
CA VAL A 70 10.70 -17.44 5.77
C VAL A 70 11.33 -17.02 7.08
N SER A 71 11.53 -15.72 7.25
CA SER A 71 11.97 -15.09 8.49
C SER A 71 11.09 -13.90 8.87
N GLY A 72 10.95 -13.64 10.17
CA GLY A 72 10.10 -12.58 10.71
C GLY A 72 10.90 -11.42 11.29
N GLU A 73 10.35 -10.22 11.20
CA GLU A 73 10.87 -8.99 11.80
C GLU A 73 9.70 -8.16 12.35
N GLN A 74 9.78 -7.75 13.61
CA GLN A 74 8.80 -6.87 14.23
C GLN A 74 9.29 -5.43 14.09
N LEU A 75 8.71 -4.66 13.18
CA LEU A 75 9.09 -3.25 12.98
C LEU A 75 8.45 -2.34 14.03
N VAL A 76 7.13 -2.48 14.21
CA VAL A 76 6.33 -1.81 15.24
C VAL A 76 5.18 -2.73 15.64
N ASN A 77 4.46 -2.36 16.70
CA ASN A 77 3.30 -3.12 17.17
C ASN A 77 2.15 -2.17 17.55
N ILE A 78 1.44 -1.70 16.52
CA ILE A 78 0.38 -0.67 16.66
C ILE A 78 -0.92 -1.13 16.00
N GLY A 79 -2.04 -0.56 16.43
CA GLY A 79 -3.26 -0.55 15.63
C GLY A 79 -3.05 0.34 14.39
N SER A 80 -3.65 -0.02 13.27
CA SER A 80 -3.42 0.76 12.04
C SER A 80 -3.99 2.17 12.08
N GLN A 81 -4.93 2.47 12.96
CA GLN A 81 -5.39 3.83 13.24
C GLN A 81 -4.28 4.75 13.80
N ASP A 82 -3.22 4.17 14.37
CA ASP A 82 -2.06 4.88 14.92
C ASP A 82 -0.87 4.91 13.93
N MET A 83 -1.08 4.45 12.67
CA MET A 83 -0.07 4.56 11.62
C MET A 83 0.30 6.03 11.39
N ASN A 84 1.59 6.26 11.13
CA ASN A 84 2.11 7.61 10.97
C ASN A 84 3.30 7.68 10.01
N ASP A 85 3.69 8.90 9.67
CA ASP A 85 4.76 9.17 8.69
C ASP A 85 6.11 8.56 9.10
N ASP A 86 6.46 8.54 10.39
CA ASP A 86 7.72 7.94 10.88
C ASP A 86 7.77 6.44 10.64
N VAL A 87 6.64 5.74 10.87
CA VAL A 87 6.52 4.31 10.61
C VAL A 87 6.58 4.03 9.12
N TRP A 88 5.93 4.84 8.29
CA TRP A 88 6.00 4.68 6.83
C TRP A 88 7.43 4.85 6.31
N LEU A 89 8.16 5.87 6.74
CA LEU A 89 9.56 6.10 6.36
C LEU A 89 10.45 4.92 6.78
N LYS A 90 10.31 4.44 8.02
CA LYS A 90 11.06 3.27 8.50
C LYS A 90 10.74 2.02 7.68
N LEU A 91 9.46 1.79 7.38
CA LEU A 91 9.01 0.60 6.65
C LEU A 91 9.54 0.61 5.21
N ALA A 92 9.42 1.73 4.49
CA ALA A 92 9.92 1.86 3.12
C ALA A 92 11.44 1.65 3.04
N LYS A 93 12.22 2.32 3.90
CA LYS A 93 13.68 2.15 3.99
C LYS A 93 14.06 0.70 4.28
N ARG A 94 13.37 0.05 5.22
CA ARG A 94 13.64 -1.35 5.57
C ARG A 94 13.34 -2.31 4.43
N ILE A 95 12.24 -2.10 3.71
CA ILE A 95 11.88 -2.91 2.53
C ILE A 95 12.93 -2.73 1.42
N ASN A 96 13.34 -1.50 1.12
CA ASN A 96 14.38 -1.23 0.12
C ASN A 96 15.70 -1.93 0.48
N GLU A 97 16.13 -1.87 1.74
CA GLU A 97 17.32 -2.54 2.22
C GLU A 97 17.24 -4.07 2.04
N LEU A 98 16.13 -4.69 2.43
CA LEU A 98 15.92 -6.14 2.31
C LEU A 98 15.96 -6.61 0.86
N LEU A 99 15.25 -5.90 -0.03
CA LEU A 99 15.10 -6.32 -1.42
C LEU A 99 16.34 -6.04 -2.26
N ASN A 100 17.03 -4.92 -2.03
CA ASN A 100 18.14 -4.47 -2.86
C ASN A 100 19.51 -4.87 -2.31
N ASN A 101 19.68 -4.98 -0.97
CA ASN A 101 20.98 -5.19 -0.35
C ASN A 101 21.12 -6.54 0.37
N GLU A 102 20.04 -7.05 1.01
CA GLU A 102 20.11 -8.29 1.80
C GLU A 102 19.72 -9.55 1.02
N GLY A 103 19.33 -9.41 -0.27
CA GLY A 103 19.04 -10.54 -1.16
C GLY A 103 17.76 -11.30 -0.85
N TYR A 104 16.73 -10.64 -0.29
CA TYR A 104 15.38 -11.18 -0.21
C TYR A 104 14.70 -11.12 -1.57
N ASP A 105 13.84 -12.11 -1.86
CA ASP A 105 13.11 -12.24 -3.12
C ASP A 105 11.74 -11.58 -3.05
N GLY A 106 11.26 -11.29 -1.84
CA GLY A 106 10.01 -10.58 -1.60
C GLY A 106 9.82 -10.23 -0.14
N VAL A 107 8.93 -9.28 0.12
CA VAL A 107 8.57 -8.83 1.48
C VAL A 107 7.06 -8.94 1.67
N LEU A 108 6.64 -9.59 2.76
CA LEU A 108 5.26 -9.58 3.23
C LEU A 108 5.16 -8.61 4.42
N VAL A 109 4.18 -7.72 4.39
CA VAL A 109 3.88 -6.81 5.51
C VAL A 109 2.57 -7.24 6.14
N THR A 110 2.57 -7.62 7.42
CA THR A 110 1.32 -7.79 8.17
C THR A 110 0.88 -6.43 8.72
N HIS A 111 -0.35 -6.04 8.43
CA HIS A 111 -0.85 -4.70 8.68
C HIS A 111 -2.30 -4.73 9.21
N GLY A 112 -2.67 -3.75 10.01
CA GLY A 112 -4.08 -3.55 10.35
C GLY A 112 -4.87 -2.97 9.18
N THR A 113 -6.14 -3.32 9.08
CA THR A 113 -6.94 -3.08 7.88
C THR A 113 -7.39 -1.63 7.67
N ASP A 114 -7.40 -0.79 8.72
CA ASP A 114 -8.00 0.55 8.66
C ASP A 114 -7.24 1.52 7.75
N THR A 115 -5.91 1.46 7.75
CA THR A 115 -5.04 2.32 6.92
C THR A 115 -4.15 1.53 5.97
N MET A 116 -4.49 0.25 5.71
CA MET A 116 -3.72 -0.61 4.79
C MET A 116 -3.61 0.01 3.39
N GLU A 117 -4.68 0.60 2.87
CA GLU A 117 -4.70 1.22 1.55
C GLU A 117 -3.73 2.41 1.45
N GLU A 118 -3.57 3.15 2.55
CA GLU A 118 -2.64 4.27 2.64
C GLU A 118 -1.19 3.78 2.66
N THR A 119 -0.89 2.82 3.52
CA THR A 119 0.44 2.22 3.60
C THR A 119 0.83 1.54 2.30
N ALA A 120 -0.09 0.80 1.66
CA ALA A 120 0.17 0.17 0.36
C ALA A 120 0.53 1.20 -0.71
N TYR A 121 -0.22 2.30 -0.79
CA TYR A 121 0.04 3.35 -1.77
C TYR A 121 1.36 4.09 -1.49
N PHE A 122 1.65 4.41 -0.23
CA PHE A 122 2.95 4.99 0.15
C PHE A 122 4.12 4.11 -0.27
N LEU A 123 4.05 2.80 0.01
CA LEU A 123 5.09 1.84 -0.37
C LEU A 123 5.20 1.68 -1.89
N SER A 124 4.08 1.71 -2.61
CA SER A 124 4.07 1.67 -4.08
C SER A 124 4.85 2.82 -4.71
N LEU A 125 4.88 3.98 -4.04
CA LEU A 125 5.59 5.17 -4.50
C LEU A 125 7.04 5.25 -4.01
N THR A 126 7.45 4.48 -2.99
CA THR A 126 8.73 4.67 -2.29
C THR A 126 9.61 3.41 -2.23
N VAL A 127 9.11 2.27 -2.65
CA VAL A 127 9.91 1.05 -2.81
C VAL A 127 10.53 1.03 -4.21
N HIS A 128 11.84 0.87 -4.30
CA HIS A 128 12.59 0.86 -5.57
C HIS A 128 13.10 -0.54 -5.92
N SER A 129 12.16 -1.46 -6.16
CA SER A 129 12.46 -2.84 -6.55
C SER A 129 11.36 -3.40 -7.46
N ASP A 130 11.73 -4.29 -8.39
CA ASP A 130 10.79 -5.07 -9.19
C ASP A 130 10.31 -6.34 -8.49
N LYS A 131 10.88 -6.66 -7.32
CA LYS A 131 10.47 -7.76 -6.48
C LYS A 131 9.16 -7.44 -5.76
N PRO A 132 8.24 -8.41 -5.60
CA PRO A 132 6.91 -8.14 -5.06
C PRO A 132 6.94 -7.79 -3.57
N VAL A 133 6.06 -6.87 -3.18
CA VAL A 133 5.73 -6.54 -1.80
C VAL A 133 4.24 -6.76 -1.59
N ILE A 134 3.89 -7.60 -0.61
CA ILE A 134 2.50 -7.97 -0.34
C ILE A 134 2.09 -7.50 1.05
N LEU A 135 0.98 -6.75 1.13
CA LEU A 135 0.32 -6.45 2.40
C LEU A 135 -0.78 -7.47 2.65
N VAL A 136 -0.81 -7.98 3.88
CA VAL A 136 -1.89 -8.83 4.38
C VAL A 136 -2.37 -8.34 5.75
N GLY A 137 -3.61 -8.63 6.06
CA GLY A 137 -4.21 -8.34 7.36
C GLY A 137 -5.28 -9.38 7.69
N SER A 138 -6.13 -9.06 8.64
CA SER A 138 -7.35 -9.83 8.87
C SER A 138 -8.47 -8.94 9.37
N MET A 139 -9.70 -9.31 9.07
CA MET A 139 -10.91 -8.68 9.60
C MET A 139 -11.37 -9.33 10.90
N ARG A 140 -10.88 -10.53 11.21
CA ARG A 140 -11.18 -11.27 12.42
C ARG A 140 -9.91 -11.47 13.24
N PRO A 141 -9.96 -11.37 14.58
CA PRO A 141 -8.80 -11.66 15.43
C PRO A 141 -8.39 -13.13 15.31
N SER A 142 -7.13 -13.43 15.62
CA SER A 142 -6.56 -14.77 15.48
C SER A 142 -7.29 -15.85 16.27
N THR A 143 -7.98 -15.47 17.35
CA THR A 143 -8.77 -16.36 18.21
C THR A 143 -10.22 -16.55 17.76
N ALA A 144 -10.68 -15.85 16.72
CA ALA A 144 -12.07 -15.93 16.24
C ALA A 144 -12.34 -17.25 15.50
N ILE A 145 -13.60 -17.70 15.55
CA ILE A 145 -14.07 -18.76 14.65
C ILE A 145 -13.93 -18.29 13.20
N SER A 146 -13.33 -19.13 12.36
CA SER A 146 -13.02 -18.79 10.96
C SER A 146 -12.18 -17.50 10.80
N ALA A 147 -11.12 -17.36 11.63
CA ALA A 147 -10.13 -16.31 11.46
C ALA A 147 -9.55 -16.32 10.03
N ASP A 148 -9.55 -15.17 9.35
CA ASP A 148 -9.11 -15.05 7.96
C ASP A 148 -7.59 -14.82 7.82
N GLY A 149 -6.92 -14.42 8.90
CA GLY A 149 -5.48 -14.10 8.92
C GLY A 149 -4.58 -15.22 8.41
N PRO A 150 -4.71 -16.49 8.87
CA PRO A 150 -3.87 -17.60 8.42
C PRO A 150 -3.94 -17.84 6.91
N ALA A 151 -5.12 -17.78 6.30
CA ALA A 151 -5.30 -17.94 4.87
C ALA A 151 -4.68 -16.76 4.08
N ASN A 152 -4.86 -15.52 4.57
CA ASN A 152 -4.26 -14.34 3.95
C ASN A 152 -2.72 -14.38 4.03
N LEU A 153 -2.16 -14.86 5.16
CA LEU A 153 -0.71 -15.01 5.32
C LEU A 153 -0.14 -16.06 4.36
N TYR A 154 -0.78 -17.24 4.26
CA TYR A 154 -0.37 -18.29 3.34
C TYR A 154 -0.41 -17.82 1.89
N ASN A 155 -1.52 -17.23 1.48
CA ASN A 155 -1.70 -16.71 0.13
C ASN A 155 -0.69 -15.60 -0.20
N GLY A 156 -0.42 -14.69 0.75
CA GLY A 156 0.58 -13.65 0.57
C GLY A 156 1.99 -14.21 0.29
N VAL A 157 2.41 -15.26 1.03
CA VAL A 157 3.69 -15.94 0.76
C VAL A 157 3.65 -16.67 -0.59
N ALA A 158 2.55 -17.34 -0.92
CA ALA A 158 2.39 -18.03 -2.20
C ALA A 158 2.51 -17.07 -3.40
N VAL A 159 1.96 -15.85 -3.27
CA VAL A 159 2.09 -14.78 -4.28
C VAL A 159 3.55 -14.31 -4.38
N LEU A 160 4.24 -14.08 -3.26
CA LEU A 160 5.62 -13.60 -3.25
C LEU A 160 6.61 -14.54 -3.95
N VAL A 161 6.35 -15.84 -3.89
CA VAL A 161 7.24 -16.85 -4.50
C VAL A 161 6.94 -17.16 -5.96
N ASP A 162 5.80 -16.70 -6.48
CA ASP A 162 5.43 -16.93 -7.86
C ASP A 162 6.16 -15.94 -8.79
N PRO A 163 6.90 -16.42 -9.80
CA PRO A 163 7.61 -15.54 -10.73
C PRO A 163 6.72 -14.54 -11.47
N ALA A 164 5.44 -14.86 -11.66
CA ALA A 164 4.49 -13.95 -12.30
C ALA A 164 4.18 -12.71 -11.47
N SER A 165 4.51 -12.71 -10.17
CA SER A 165 4.29 -11.55 -9.29
C SER A 165 5.33 -10.44 -9.45
N LYS A 166 6.45 -10.75 -10.11
CA LYS A 166 7.52 -9.78 -10.36
C LYS A 166 7.03 -8.66 -11.28
N GLY A 167 7.31 -7.41 -10.90
CA GLY A 167 6.91 -6.24 -11.68
C GLY A 167 5.51 -5.70 -11.38
N HIS A 168 4.67 -6.43 -10.61
CA HIS A 168 3.36 -5.94 -10.19
C HIS A 168 3.41 -4.90 -9.04
N GLY A 169 4.60 -4.64 -8.49
CA GLY A 169 4.81 -3.65 -7.44
C GLY A 169 4.26 -4.08 -6.08
N VAL A 170 3.63 -3.13 -5.39
CA VAL A 170 3.04 -3.33 -4.06
C VAL A 170 1.57 -3.69 -4.21
N MET A 171 1.16 -4.82 -3.63
CA MET A 171 -0.19 -5.36 -3.71
C MET A 171 -0.74 -5.70 -2.33
N ALA A 172 -2.05 -5.67 -2.17
CA ALA A 172 -2.72 -6.34 -1.05
C ALA A 172 -3.22 -7.72 -1.48
N CYS A 173 -3.03 -8.72 -0.59
CA CYS A 173 -3.60 -10.05 -0.75
C CYS A 173 -4.58 -10.30 0.41
N MET A 174 -5.86 -10.11 0.14
CA MET A 174 -6.92 -10.21 1.14
C MET A 174 -8.10 -11.00 0.60
N ASN A 175 -8.59 -11.97 1.39
CA ASN A 175 -9.75 -12.79 1.01
C ASN A 175 -9.63 -13.38 -0.41
N ASN A 176 -8.45 -13.91 -0.74
CA ASN A 176 -8.05 -14.46 -2.04
C ASN A 176 -7.99 -13.47 -3.21
N LEU A 177 -8.17 -12.17 -3.01
CA LEU A 177 -8.05 -11.15 -4.06
C LEU A 177 -6.66 -10.53 -4.04
N LEU A 178 -6.14 -10.24 -5.24
CA LEU A 178 -4.93 -9.46 -5.47
C LEU A 178 -5.34 -8.08 -5.95
N ILE A 179 -4.96 -7.06 -5.22
CA ILE A 179 -5.39 -5.69 -5.48
C ILE A 179 -4.17 -4.78 -5.48
N ASP A 180 -4.03 -3.95 -6.52
CA ASP A 180 -2.95 -2.97 -6.59
C ASP A 180 -3.12 -1.86 -5.55
N ALA A 181 -2.00 -1.26 -5.17
CA ALA A 181 -1.96 -0.26 -4.10
C ALA A 181 -2.78 1.01 -4.43
N LYS A 182 -2.84 1.42 -5.70
CA LYS A 182 -3.55 2.64 -6.12
C LYS A 182 -5.07 2.45 -6.04
N SER A 183 -5.58 1.29 -6.47
CA SER A 183 -7.01 1.00 -6.50
C SER A 183 -7.57 0.41 -5.20
N LEU A 184 -6.70 -0.11 -4.32
CA LEU A 184 -7.09 -0.72 -3.06
C LEU A 184 -7.96 0.20 -2.20
N ILE A 185 -9.12 -0.27 -1.75
CA ILE A 185 -9.99 0.46 -0.83
C ILE A 185 -10.70 -0.49 0.14
N LYS A 186 -10.82 -0.07 1.42
CA LYS A 186 -11.65 -0.74 2.43
C LYS A 186 -13.09 -0.24 2.30
N THR A 187 -13.99 -1.11 1.83
CA THR A 187 -15.38 -0.73 1.50
C THR A 187 -16.41 -1.06 2.58
N ASN A 188 -16.03 -1.87 3.56
CA ASN A 188 -16.92 -2.33 4.63
C ASN A 188 -16.17 -2.41 5.96
N THR A 189 -16.84 -2.09 7.05
CA THR A 189 -16.22 -2.03 8.38
C THR A 189 -16.03 -3.40 9.04
N THR A 190 -16.74 -4.43 8.62
CA THR A 190 -16.77 -5.74 9.32
C THR A 190 -16.65 -6.96 8.41
N ASP A 191 -16.93 -6.85 7.11
CA ASP A 191 -16.90 -7.97 6.18
C ASP A 191 -15.43 -8.40 5.87
N CYS A 192 -15.17 -9.71 5.85
CA CYS A 192 -13.88 -10.23 5.40
C CYS A 192 -13.60 -9.90 3.92
N ALA A 193 -14.63 -9.80 3.07
CA ALA A 193 -14.54 -9.38 1.68
C ALA A 193 -14.55 -7.86 1.50
N THR A 194 -14.00 -7.11 2.46
CA THR A 194 -14.07 -5.66 2.52
C THR A 194 -13.18 -4.95 1.51
N PHE A 195 -12.05 -5.52 1.16
CA PHE A 195 -11.11 -4.88 0.22
C PHE A 195 -11.52 -5.11 -1.22
N LYS A 196 -11.52 -4.03 -1.99
CA LYS A 196 -11.86 -4.01 -3.41
C LYS A 196 -10.86 -3.14 -4.17
N GLY A 197 -10.69 -3.41 -5.45
CA GLY A 197 -10.07 -2.48 -6.38
C GLY A 197 -11.14 -1.53 -6.94
N THR A 198 -10.92 -0.22 -6.83
CA THR A 198 -11.86 0.78 -7.38
C THR A 198 -12.01 0.67 -8.88
N TYR A 199 -11.01 0.09 -9.56
CA TYR A 199 -10.98 -0.12 -11.02
C TYR A 199 -10.85 -1.59 -11.40
N GLY A 200 -11.09 -2.50 -10.47
CA GLY A 200 -10.94 -3.95 -10.59
C GLY A 200 -9.75 -4.48 -9.82
N GLU A 201 -9.78 -5.76 -9.57
CA GLU A 201 -8.69 -6.49 -8.93
C GLU A 201 -7.65 -6.92 -9.98
N LEU A 202 -6.35 -6.95 -9.61
CA LEU A 202 -5.29 -7.49 -10.46
C LEU A 202 -5.51 -8.98 -10.77
N GLY A 203 -6.11 -9.69 -9.82
CA GLY A 203 -6.34 -11.12 -9.95
C GLY A 203 -6.79 -11.75 -8.63
N TYR A 204 -6.57 -13.04 -8.52
CA TYR A 204 -6.96 -13.82 -7.35
C TYR A 204 -5.98 -14.96 -7.08
N VAL A 205 -6.03 -15.50 -5.86
CA VAL A 205 -5.28 -16.70 -5.46
C VAL A 205 -6.23 -17.89 -5.38
N TYR A 206 -5.89 -18.98 -6.03
CA TYR A 206 -6.62 -20.23 -5.95
C TYR A 206 -5.65 -21.40 -5.74
N ASN A 207 -5.89 -22.22 -4.73
CA ASN A 207 -5.02 -23.33 -4.34
C ASN A 207 -3.54 -22.92 -4.16
N GLY A 208 -3.29 -21.76 -3.53
CA GLY A 208 -1.94 -21.24 -3.30
C GLY A 208 -1.21 -20.80 -4.57
N LYS A 209 -1.93 -20.53 -5.66
CA LYS A 209 -1.36 -20.00 -6.90
C LYS A 209 -2.06 -18.70 -7.31
N PRO A 210 -1.31 -17.62 -7.63
CA PRO A 210 -1.87 -16.40 -8.16
C PRO A 210 -2.29 -16.56 -9.62
N TYR A 211 -3.37 -15.89 -9.98
CA TYR A 211 -3.88 -15.74 -11.34
C TYR A 211 -4.11 -14.27 -11.62
N TYR A 212 -3.24 -13.67 -12.42
CA TYR A 212 -3.35 -12.26 -12.80
C TYR A 212 -4.26 -12.10 -14.01
N ILE A 213 -5.10 -11.06 -14.00
CA ILE A 213 -6.06 -10.71 -15.04
C ILE A 213 -5.74 -9.31 -15.58
N LEU A 214 -5.27 -8.42 -14.71
CA LEU A 214 -4.91 -7.04 -15.01
C LEU A 214 -3.48 -6.75 -14.58
N GLU A 215 -2.89 -5.70 -15.17
CA GLU A 215 -1.58 -5.15 -14.83
C GLU A 215 -1.75 -3.72 -14.30
N PRO A 216 -0.92 -3.26 -13.35
CA PRO A 216 -0.88 -1.85 -12.99
C PRO A 216 -0.49 -0.99 -14.20
N THR A 217 -1.20 0.12 -14.43
CA THR A 217 -0.97 1.02 -15.58
C THR A 217 -0.41 2.39 -15.21
N TYR A 218 -0.10 2.60 -13.94
CA TYR A 218 0.48 3.83 -13.39
C TYR A 218 1.93 3.60 -12.97
N LYS A 219 2.70 4.66 -12.86
CA LYS A 219 4.09 4.58 -12.36
C LYS A 219 4.13 4.13 -10.90
N HIS A 220 4.94 3.15 -10.61
CA HIS A 220 5.16 2.64 -9.27
C HIS A 220 6.57 2.06 -9.12
N THR A 221 6.97 1.77 -7.91
CA THR A 221 8.22 1.09 -7.54
C THR A 221 9.44 1.56 -8.34
N THR A 222 9.95 0.78 -9.28
CA THR A 222 11.15 1.11 -10.07
C THR A 222 10.98 2.33 -10.99
N GLU A 223 9.75 2.68 -11.33
CA GLU A 223 9.44 3.86 -12.16
C GLU A 223 9.16 5.11 -11.31
N SER A 224 9.08 4.96 -9.98
CA SER A 224 8.85 6.08 -9.07
C SER A 224 10.11 6.90 -8.87
N GLU A 225 9.94 8.23 -8.84
CA GLU A 225 11.04 9.17 -8.53
C GLU A 225 11.08 9.61 -7.06
N PHE A 226 10.17 9.08 -6.21
CA PHE A 226 10.06 9.48 -4.80
C PHE A 226 10.98 8.67 -3.91
N ASP A 227 12.22 9.13 -3.76
CA ASP A 227 13.20 8.55 -2.85
C ASP A 227 13.03 9.11 -1.43
N VAL A 228 12.94 8.22 -0.45
CA VAL A 228 12.77 8.54 0.98
C VAL A 228 13.98 8.21 1.85
N ASP A 229 15.06 7.69 1.29
CA ASP A 229 16.22 7.20 2.06
C ASP A 229 16.83 8.30 2.94
N ASN A 230 16.89 9.52 2.42
CA ASN A 230 17.44 10.68 3.13
C ASN A 230 16.37 11.52 3.87
N LEU A 231 15.11 11.13 3.85
CA LEU A 231 14.04 11.86 4.53
C LEU A 231 13.91 11.40 6.00
N ASN A 232 13.81 12.37 6.90
CA ASN A 232 13.54 12.13 8.31
C ASN A 232 12.09 12.52 8.69
N LYS A 233 11.41 13.28 7.84
CA LYS A 233 10.02 13.70 7.99
C LYS A 233 9.39 13.97 6.63
N LEU A 234 8.08 13.88 6.55
CA LEU A 234 7.29 14.29 5.39
C LEU A 234 6.73 15.70 5.59
N PRO A 235 6.41 16.43 4.51
CA PRO A 235 5.67 17.68 4.55
C PRO A 235 4.32 17.52 5.26
N LEU A 236 3.85 18.55 5.94
CA LEU A 236 2.56 18.55 6.64
C LEU A 236 1.42 18.74 5.65
N VAL A 237 0.60 17.71 5.45
CA VAL A 237 -0.58 17.77 4.59
C VAL A 237 -1.80 17.31 5.38
N GLY A 238 -2.85 18.15 5.40
CA GLY A 238 -4.12 17.83 6.07
C GLY A 238 -5.24 17.51 5.09
N ILE A 239 -6.32 16.89 5.58
CA ILE A 239 -7.54 16.61 4.81
C ILE A 239 -8.70 17.40 5.41
N VAL A 240 -9.44 18.15 4.58
CA VAL A 240 -10.67 18.85 4.97
C VAL A 240 -11.85 18.15 4.31
N TYR A 241 -12.80 17.69 5.11
CA TYR A 241 -13.97 16.97 4.65
C TYR A 241 -15.11 17.91 4.26
N GLY A 242 -15.65 17.76 3.02
CA GLY A 242 -16.74 18.55 2.47
C GLY A 242 -18.12 17.97 2.85
N TYR A 243 -19.05 18.86 3.22
CA TYR A 243 -20.45 18.54 3.54
C TYR A 243 -21.33 19.77 3.32
N ALA A 244 -22.66 19.58 3.35
CA ALA A 244 -23.59 20.70 3.21
C ALA A 244 -23.39 21.72 4.35
N ASN A 245 -23.26 23.00 4.00
CA ASN A 245 -22.96 24.07 4.95
C ASN A 245 -21.65 23.87 5.74
N ALA A 246 -20.60 23.41 5.04
CA ALA A 246 -19.31 23.14 5.63
C ALA A 246 -18.68 24.41 6.23
N SER A 247 -18.16 24.27 7.45
CA SER A 247 -17.41 25.34 8.11
C SER A 247 -16.01 25.50 7.50
N PRO A 248 -15.52 26.72 7.27
CA PRO A 248 -14.14 26.96 6.84
C PRO A 248 -13.11 26.79 7.96
N LEU A 249 -13.53 26.64 9.24
CA LEU A 249 -12.65 26.59 10.39
C LEU A 249 -11.60 25.48 10.35
N PRO A 250 -11.89 24.22 9.92
CA PRO A 250 -10.86 23.19 9.82
C PRO A 250 -9.75 23.56 8.84
N MET A 251 -10.10 24.13 7.67
CA MET A 251 -9.10 24.63 6.73
C MET A 251 -8.29 25.78 7.29
N GLN A 252 -8.96 26.75 7.93
CA GLN A 252 -8.28 27.87 8.57
C GLN A 252 -7.30 27.42 9.67
N ALA A 253 -7.62 26.34 10.39
CA ALA A 253 -6.72 25.77 11.39
C ALA A 253 -5.42 25.24 10.74
N PHE A 254 -5.50 24.53 9.61
CA PHE A 254 -4.31 24.09 8.87
C PHE A 254 -3.49 25.28 8.33
N VAL A 255 -4.16 26.29 7.79
CA VAL A 255 -3.50 27.53 7.34
C VAL A 255 -2.75 28.21 8.49
N ASN A 256 -3.39 28.38 9.63
CA ASN A 256 -2.77 28.99 10.81
C ASN A 256 -1.60 28.17 11.37
N ALA A 257 -1.68 26.83 11.25
CA ALA A 257 -0.62 25.89 11.65
C ALA A 257 0.49 25.75 10.59
N LYS A 258 0.40 26.50 9.47
CA LYS A 258 1.39 26.52 8.38
C LYS A 258 1.65 25.14 7.79
N PHE A 259 0.58 24.42 7.46
CA PHE A 259 0.68 23.19 6.68
C PHE A 259 1.23 23.50 5.28
N ASP A 260 1.95 22.56 4.71
CA ASP A 260 2.52 22.67 3.36
C ASP A 260 1.48 22.42 2.26
N GLY A 261 0.47 21.60 2.57
CA GLY A 261 -0.61 21.28 1.66
C GLY A 261 -1.92 20.91 2.35
N ILE A 262 -3.03 21.03 1.63
CA ILE A 262 -4.36 20.65 2.08
C ILE A 262 -5.09 19.91 0.95
N VAL A 263 -5.59 18.72 1.26
CA VAL A 263 -6.48 17.96 0.38
C VAL A 263 -7.93 18.20 0.79
N LEU A 264 -8.78 18.49 -0.18
CA LEU A 264 -10.21 18.67 0.02
C LEU A 264 -10.93 17.39 -0.37
N ALA A 265 -11.52 16.69 0.60
CA ALA A 265 -12.46 15.61 0.36
C ALA A 265 -13.83 16.21 0.02
N GLY A 266 -13.95 16.77 -1.19
CA GLY A 266 -15.11 17.51 -1.66
C GLY A 266 -16.34 16.66 -1.91
N VAL A 267 -17.44 17.28 -2.26
CA VAL A 267 -18.68 16.62 -2.69
C VAL A 267 -18.70 16.51 -4.21
N GLY A 268 -19.39 15.48 -4.75
CA GLY A 268 -19.46 15.30 -6.21
C GLY A 268 -18.07 15.27 -6.85
N ASP A 269 -17.83 16.08 -7.88
CA ASP A 269 -16.55 16.22 -8.59
C ASP A 269 -15.53 17.11 -7.82
N GLY A 270 -15.38 16.85 -6.53
CA GLY A 270 -14.42 17.59 -5.68
C GLY A 270 -14.83 19.03 -5.36
N ASN A 271 -16.14 19.32 -5.34
CA ASN A 271 -16.68 20.63 -5.02
C ASN A 271 -16.69 20.90 -3.52
N PHE A 272 -16.64 22.16 -3.15
CA PHE A 272 -16.72 22.58 -1.76
C PHE A 272 -17.64 23.78 -1.54
N TYR A 273 -18.09 23.92 -0.30
CA TYR A 273 -18.93 25.04 0.09
C TYR A 273 -18.19 26.37 -0.10
N LYS A 274 -18.92 27.43 -0.54
CA LYS A 274 -18.35 28.73 -0.93
C LYS A 274 -17.37 29.32 0.09
N ASP A 275 -17.69 29.25 1.39
CA ASP A 275 -16.85 29.86 2.43
C ASP A 275 -15.52 29.08 2.61
N VAL A 276 -15.52 27.77 2.34
CA VAL A 276 -14.31 26.93 2.32
C VAL A 276 -13.48 27.26 1.07
N PHE A 277 -14.13 27.48 -0.07
CA PHE A 277 -13.48 27.85 -1.33
C PHE A 277 -12.68 29.15 -1.19
N ASP A 278 -13.26 30.18 -0.56
CA ASP A 278 -12.58 31.46 -0.34
C ASP A 278 -11.31 31.31 0.51
N VAL A 279 -11.32 30.41 1.50
CA VAL A 279 -10.14 30.10 2.32
C VAL A 279 -9.12 29.31 1.50
N ALA A 280 -9.56 28.36 0.66
CA ALA A 280 -8.69 27.57 -0.21
C ALA A 280 -7.90 28.47 -1.19
N VAL A 281 -8.59 29.42 -1.84
CA VAL A 281 -7.94 30.38 -2.75
C VAL A 281 -6.88 31.22 -2.03
N LYS A 282 -7.18 31.70 -0.81
CA LYS A 282 -6.21 32.45 0.00
C LYS A 282 -5.02 31.59 0.44
N ALA A 283 -5.28 30.34 0.81
CA ALA A 283 -4.24 29.38 1.18
C ALA A 283 -3.28 29.11 0.02
N GLN A 284 -3.82 28.81 -1.19
CA GLN A 284 -3.01 28.60 -2.38
C GLN A 284 -2.17 29.83 -2.73
N ASN A 285 -2.74 31.04 -2.66
CA ASN A 285 -2.02 32.28 -2.91
C ASN A 285 -0.93 32.58 -1.86
N SER A 286 -1.00 31.95 -0.69
CA SER A 286 0.03 32.05 0.36
C SER A 286 1.10 30.95 0.27
N GLY A 287 1.04 30.06 -0.75
CA GLY A 287 2.00 28.98 -1.00
C GLY A 287 1.63 27.61 -0.42
N ILE A 288 0.44 27.46 0.20
CA ILE A 288 -0.09 26.16 0.65
C ILE A 288 -0.73 25.47 -0.54
N GLN A 289 -0.23 24.28 -0.93
CA GLN A 289 -0.77 23.56 -2.09
C GLN A 289 -2.16 22.99 -1.80
N ILE A 290 -3.12 23.25 -2.69
CA ILE A 290 -4.49 22.78 -2.58
C ILE A 290 -4.73 21.67 -3.61
N VAL A 291 -5.16 20.51 -3.13
CA VAL A 291 -5.59 19.37 -3.96
C VAL A 291 -7.09 19.16 -3.77
N ARG A 292 -7.83 19.15 -4.88
CA ARG A 292 -9.24 18.75 -4.90
C ARG A 292 -9.35 17.26 -5.11
N SER A 293 -9.97 16.57 -4.16
CA SER A 293 -10.38 15.17 -4.24
C SER A 293 -11.85 15.06 -3.86
N SER A 294 -12.41 13.88 -3.91
CA SER A 294 -13.82 13.66 -3.58
C SER A 294 -13.99 12.65 -2.44
N ARG A 295 -15.03 12.87 -1.60
CA ARG A 295 -15.52 11.86 -0.66
C ARG A 295 -16.33 10.75 -1.34
N VAL A 296 -16.65 10.91 -2.64
CA VAL A 296 -17.29 9.88 -3.44
C VAL A 296 -16.27 8.79 -3.76
N THR A 297 -16.67 7.55 -3.57
CA THR A 297 -15.73 6.41 -3.58
C THR A 297 -15.19 6.08 -4.96
N THR A 298 -15.92 6.38 -6.02
CA THR A 298 -15.56 6.05 -7.41
C THR A 298 -15.81 7.22 -8.35
N GLY A 299 -15.10 7.25 -9.45
CA GLY A 299 -15.11 8.34 -10.42
C GLY A 299 -13.98 9.35 -10.17
N PRO A 300 -13.46 9.98 -11.21
CA PRO A 300 -12.39 10.95 -11.09
C PRO A 300 -12.87 12.30 -10.56
N THR A 301 -11.98 13.04 -9.88
CA THR A 301 -12.11 14.48 -9.73
C THR A 301 -11.50 15.13 -10.97
N CYS A 302 -12.35 15.69 -11.82
CA CYS A 302 -11.94 16.18 -13.14
C CYS A 302 -11.12 17.47 -13.05
N LEU A 303 -10.00 17.51 -13.79
CA LEU A 303 -9.21 18.73 -13.95
C LEU A 303 -9.99 19.74 -14.80
N ASN A 304 -10.12 20.98 -14.31
CA ASN A 304 -10.88 22.04 -14.95
C ASN A 304 -12.35 21.66 -15.29
N GLY A 305 -12.97 20.85 -14.41
CA GLY A 305 -14.38 20.48 -14.52
C GLY A 305 -15.28 21.64 -14.06
N GLU A 306 -15.97 21.49 -12.91
CA GLU A 306 -16.80 22.54 -12.34
C GLU A 306 -15.97 23.67 -11.67
N VAL A 307 -14.73 23.40 -11.30
CA VAL A 307 -13.76 24.38 -10.79
C VAL A 307 -12.66 24.60 -11.84
N ASP A 308 -12.36 25.84 -12.13
CA ASP A 308 -11.24 26.24 -13.00
C ASP A 308 -9.92 26.13 -12.21
N ASP A 309 -9.36 24.91 -12.18
CA ASP A 309 -8.13 24.61 -11.44
C ASP A 309 -6.95 25.42 -11.95
N SER A 310 -6.88 25.63 -13.26
CA SER A 310 -5.81 26.42 -13.89
C SER A 310 -5.81 27.87 -13.43
N LYS A 311 -6.98 28.46 -13.23
CA LYS A 311 -7.13 29.83 -12.72
C LYS A 311 -6.70 29.97 -11.27
N TYR A 312 -7.04 28.97 -10.43
CA TYR A 312 -6.78 29.02 -9.00
C TYR A 312 -5.48 28.30 -8.61
N HIS A 313 -4.78 27.68 -9.55
CA HIS A 313 -3.60 26.84 -9.37
C HIS A 313 -3.84 25.68 -8.41
N PHE A 314 -5.06 25.14 -8.41
CA PHE A 314 -5.38 23.93 -7.67
C PHE A 314 -4.95 22.68 -8.44
N VAL A 315 -4.76 21.61 -7.72
CA VAL A 315 -4.47 20.29 -8.29
C VAL A 315 -5.72 19.43 -8.18
N ALA A 316 -6.11 18.77 -9.27
CA ALA A 316 -7.17 17.78 -9.27
C ALA A 316 -6.59 16.40 -8.95
N ALA A 317 -7.17 15.68 -7.97
CA ALA A 317 -6.69 14.38 -7.53
C ALA A 317 -6.95 13.24 -8.51
N LEU A 318 -7.73 13.50 -9.55
CA LEU A 318 -8.16 12.52 -10.54
C LEU A 318 -8.76 11.28 -9.85
N ASN A 319 -8.11 10.12 -9.99
CA ASN A 319 -8.62 8.84 -9.48
C ASN A 319 -8.25 8.55 -8.01
N LEU A 320 -7.52 9.45 -7.33
CA LEU A 320 -7.10 9.24 -5.96
C LEU A 320 -8.17 9.73 -4.97
N ASN A 321 -8.52 8.86 -4.02
CA ASN A 321 -9.30 9.26 -2.86
C ASN A 321 -8.49 10.22 -1.96
N PRO A 322 -9.13 10.94 -1.02
CA PRO A 322 -8.46 11.99 -0.25
C PRO A 322 -7.22 11.54 0.50
N GLN A 323 -7.22 10.34 1.10
CA GLN A 323 -6.10 9.83 1.87
C GLN A 323 -4.90 9.48 1.00
N LYS A 324 -5.10 8.92 -0.18
CA LYS A 324 -4.02 8.66 -1.15
C LYS A 324 -3.54 9.95 -1.82
N ALA A 325 -4.45 10.86 -2.14
CA ALA A 325 -4.09 12.18 -2.62
C ALA A 325 -3.20 12.94 -1.62
N ARG A 326 -3.46 12.79 -0.31
CA ARG A 326 -2.60 13.33 0.76
C ARG A 326 -1.19 12.76 0.67
N ILE A 327 -1.04 11.45 0.51
CA ILE A 327 0.25 10.77 0.42
C ILE A 327 1.04 11.26 -0.80
N LEU A 328 0.40 11.29 -1.97
CA LEU A 328 1.08 11.76 -3.18
C LEU A 328 1.49 13.23 -3.05
N LEU A 329 0.63 14.08 -2.46
CA LEU A 329 0.99 15.48 -2.23
C LEU A 329 2.17 15.61 -1.25
N GLN A 330 2.22 14.82 -0.16
CA GLN A 330 3.36 14.82 0.76
C GLN A 330 4.67 14.49 0.02
N LEU A 331 4.66 13.46 -0.81
CA LEU A 331 5.84 13.06 -1.57
C LEU A 331 6.19 14.08 -2.66
N ALA A 332 5.22 14.61 -3.38
CA ALA A 332 5.41 15.66 -4.38
C ALA A 332 6.06 16.92 -3.78
N LEU A 333 5.62 17.35 -2.60
CA LEU A 333 6.16 18.51 -1.88
C LEU A 333 7.61 18.31 -1.41
N THR A 334 8.13 17.09 -1.38
CA THR A 334 9.57 16.86 -1.19
C THR A 334 10.41 17.22 -2.42
N LYS A 335 9.77 17.35 -3.58
CA LYS A 335 10.42 17.62 -4.88
C LYS A 335 10.16 19.03 -5.39
N THR A 336 8.93 19.53 -5.28
CA THR A 336 8.51 20.79 -5.89
C THR A 336 7.31 21.43 -5.19
N HIS A 337 7.19 22.74 -5.33
CA HIS A 337 5.98 23.51 -5.00
C HIS A 337 5.27 24.07 -6.25
N ASP A 338 5.74 23.72 -7.44
CA ASP A 338 5.06 24.09 -8.70
C ASP A 338 3.81 23.20 -8.88
N TRP A 339 2.63 23.83 -8.86
CA TRP A 339 1.35 23.16 -8.98
C TRP A 339 1.20 22.38 -10.30
N GLN A 340 1.80 22.85 -11.40
CA GLN A 340 1.75 22.18 -12.70
C GLN A 340 2.54 20.86 -12.66
N GLN A 341 3.72 20.88 -12.05
CA GLN A 341 4.50 19.66 -11.86
C GLN A 341 3.81 18.71 -10.86
N ILE A 342 3.19 19.24 -9.80
CA ILE A 342 2.39 18.43 -8.88
C ILE A 342 1.21 17.80 -9.63
N GLN A 343 0.47 18.57 -10.46
CA GLN A 343 -0.62 18.01 -11.27
C GLN A 343 -0.14 16.89 -12.20
N LYS A 344 1.05 17.00 -12.76
CA LYS A 344 1.65 15.95 -13.58
C LYS A 344 1.88 14.67 -12.78
N TYR A 345 2.34 14.79 -11.52
CA TYR A 345 2.45 13.61 -10.63
C TYR A 345 1.09 12.93 -10.43
N PHE A 346 0.02 13.68 -10.22
CA PHE A 346 -1.32 13.11 -10.08
C PHE A 346 -1.85 12.45 -11.37
N GLN A 347 -1.30 12.77 -12.52
CA GLN A 347 -1.61 12.10 -13.79
C GLN A 347 -0.82 10.80 -14.00
N GLU A 348 0.39 10.71 -13.47
CA GLU A 348 1.33 9.62 -13.72
C GLU A 348 1.26 8.53 -12.65
N TYR A 349 1.00 8.89 -11.39
CA TYR A 349 0.96 8.03 -10.20
C TYR A 349 -0.51 7.79 -9.74
#